data_0629348f653bc63a4af40c240af3f313
#
_entry.id   0629348f653bc63a4af40c240af3f313
#
_cell.length_a   1.000
_cell.length_b   1.000
_cell.length_c   1.000
_cell.angle_alpha   90.00
_cell.angle_beta   90.00
_cell.angle_gamma   90.00
#
_symmetry.space_group_name_H-M   'P 1'
#
loop_
_entity.id
_entity.type
_entity.pdbx_description
1 polymer ?
#
loop_
_entity_poly.entity_id
_entity_poly.type
_entity_poly.pdbx_seq_one_letter_code
_entity_poly.pdbx_strand_id
1 'polypeptide(L)'
;MRNNPSQKTYRSKKWLAAVGQIEQCVLCGSWGTQVAHRNEGKGMGLKADDCATAAICVCCHDSIDNGSKLSRDERRQLMDRAIVLTVIQIARLGLVVPA
;
A
#
# COMPACT_ATOMS: atom_id res chain seq x y z
N MET A 1 -5.48 16.11 -10.82
CA MET A 1 -6.82 15.97 -10.23
C MET A 1 -6.80 16.46 -8.80
N ARG A 2 -7.72 17.25 -8.42
CA ARG A 2 -7.79 17.76 -7.06
C ARG A 2 -8.82 16.99 -6.25
N ASN A 3 -8.60 16.91 -4.95
CA ASN A 3 -9.53 16.29 -4.03
C ASN A 3 -10.78 17.12 -3.87
N ASN A 4 -11.90 16.46 -3.86
CA ASN A 4 -13.18 17.07 -3.57
C ASN A 4 -13.56 16.67 -2.13
N PRO A 5 -13.86 17.61 -1.23
CA PRO A 5 -14.22 17.26 0.13
C PRO A 5 -15.40 16.30 0.25
N SER A 6 -16.27 16.27 -0.74
CA SER A 6 -17.40 15.35 -0.75
C SER A 6 -17.07 13.96 -1.25
N GLN A 7 -15.86 13.75 -1.80
CA GLN A 7 -15.47 12.44 -2.27
C GLN A 7 -15.24 11.50 -1.09
N LYS A 8 -15.83 10.32 -1.20
CA LYS A 8 -15.61 9.27 -0.20
C LYS A 8 -14.28 8.60 -0.44
N THR A 9 -13.68 8.13 0.63
CA THR A 9 -12.50 7.28 0.55
C THR A 9 -12.83 6.04 -0.28
N TYR A 10 -11.91 5.67 -1.17
CA TYR A 10 -12.08 4.49 -2.01
C TYR A 10 -12.01 3.22 -1.15
N ARG A 11 -13.04 2.40 -1.22
CA ARG A 11 -13.10 1.12 -0.53
C ARG A 11 -13.35 0.01 -1.53
N SER A 12 -12.53 -1.03 -1.48
CA SER A 12 -12.67 -2.15 -2.41
C SER A 12 -12.10 -3.43 -1.80
N LYS A 13 -12.98 -4.32 -1.39
CA LYS A 13 -12.57 -5.64 -0.92
C LYS A 13 -11.84 -6.40 -2.01
N LYS A 14 -12.24 -6.19 -3.25
CA LYS A 14 -11.62 -6.83 -4.41
C LYS A 14 -10.16 -6.39 -4.56
N TRP A 15 -9.90 -5.09 -4.38
CA TRP A 15 -8.53 -4.57 -4.42
C TRP A 15 -7.68 -5.18 -3.32
N LEU A 16 -8.18 -5.16 -2.09
CA LEU A 16 -7.45 -5.72 -0.95
C LEU A 16 -7.17 -7.21 -1.14
N ALA A 17 -8.13 -7.97 -1.68
CA ALA A 17 -7.94 -9.38 -1.98
C ALA A 17 -6.84 -9.57 -3.04
N ALA A 18 -6.80 -8.71 -4.05
CA ALA A 18 -5.77 -8.75 -5.09
C ALA A 18 -4.38 -8.51 -4.49
N VAL A 19 -4.25 -7.51 -3.64
CA VAL A 19 -2.98 -7.23 -2.94
C VAL A 19 -2.58 -8.43 -2.08
N GLY A 20 -3.55 -9.04 -1.40
CA GLY A 20 -3.31 -10.21 -0.55
C GLY A 20 -2.83 -11.45 -1.31
N GLN A 21 -3.01 -11.51 -2.63
CA GLN A 21 -2.52 -12.61 -3.45
C GLN A 21 -1.04 -12.48 -3.81
N ILE A 22 -0.44 -11.33 -3.57
CA ILE A 22 0.99 -11.12 -3.82
C ILE A 22 1.74 -11.66 -2.61
N GLU A 23 2.42 -12.80 -2.79
CA GLU A 23 3.04 -13.52 -1.69
C GLU A 23 4.46 -13.08 -1.37
N GLN A 24 5.14 -12.46 -2.32
CA GLN A 24 6.48 -11.94 -2.12
C GLN A 24 6.45 -10.44 -1.87
N CYS A 25 7.20 -10.00 -0.86
CA CYS A 25 7.34 -8.59 -0.55
C CYS A 25 7.86 -7.83 -1.77
N VAL A 26 7.15 -6.78 -2.16
CA VAL A 26 7.53 -6.00 -3.33
C VAL A 26 8.82 -5.17 -3.10
N LEU A 27 9.23 -5.02 -1.85
CA LEU A 27 10.45 -4.27 -1.50
C LEU A 27 11.68 -5.16 -1.35
N CYS A 28 11.57 -6.27 -0.64
CA CYS A 28 12.74 -7.11 -0.34
C CYS A 28 12.67 -8.53 -0.90
N GLY A 29 11.53 -8.94 -1.44
CA GLY A 29 11.37 -10.25 -2.04
C GLY A 29 11.13 -11.40 -1.06
N SER A 30 11.07 -11.14 0.23
CA SER A 30 10.78 -12.18 1.22
C SER A 30 9.37 -12.72 1.05
N TRP A 31 9.19 -14.00 1.31
CA TRP A 31 7.86 -14.62 1.28
C TRP A 31 7.07 -14.25 2.52
N GLY A 32 5.77 -14.15 2.33
CA GLY A 32 4.87 -13.77 3.40
C GLY A 32 4.67 -12.27 3.46
N THR A 33 3.48 -11.81 3.06
CA THR A 33 3.17 -10.39 2.99
C THR A 33 1.94 -10.05 3.79
N GLN A 34 1.84 -8.77 4.10
CA GLN A 34 0.66 -8.18 4.70
C GLN A 34 0.14 -7.11 3.74
N VAL A 35 -1.14 -6.81 3.82
CA VAL A 35 -1.75 -5.70 3.08
C VAL A 35 -1.60 -4.46 3.95
N ALA A 36 -0.67 -3.60 3.57
CA ALA A 36 -0.34 -2.42 4.36
C ALA A 36 -0.92 -1.16 3.72
N HIS A 37 -1.75 -0.44 4.44
CA HIS A 37 -2.29 0.84 3.98
C HIS A 37 -1.26 1.96 4.18
N ARG A 38 -1.29 2.92 3.27
CA ARG A 38 -0.52 4.14 3.41
C ARG A 38 -0.99 4.90 4.64
N ASN A 39 -0.06 5.36 5.46
CA ASN A 39 -0.40 6.11 6.67
C ASN A 39 -0.72 7.57 6.41
N GLU A 40 -0.25 8.11 5.31
CA GLU A 40 -0.45 9.50 4.97
C GLU A 40 -1.77 9.73 4.26
N GLY A 41 -2.28 10.94 4.39
CA GLY A 41 -3.57 11.27 3.84
C GLY A 41 -4.73 10.79 4.68
N LYS A 42 -4.45 10.20 5.85
CA LYS A 42 -5.48 9.85 6.82
C LYS A 42 -5.76 11.06 7.70
N GLY A 43 -7.01 11.44 7.79
CA GLY A 43 -7.43 12.36 8.83
C GLY A 43 -7.68 11.58 10.12
N MET A 44 -8.04 12.29 11.17
CA MET A 44 -8.35 11.65 12.45
C MET A 44 -9.52 10.70 12.28
N GLY A 45 -9.31 9.43 12.62
CA GLY A 45 -10.32 8.39 12.49
C GLY A 45 -10.59 7.91 11.08
N LEU A 46 -9.84 8.41 10.08
CA LEU A 46 -10.02 8.01 8.69
C LEU A 46 -8.92 7.06 8.26
N LYS A 47 -9.27 6.12 7.38
CA LYS A 47 -8.30 5.21 6.76
C LYS A 47 -7.93 5.73 5.38
N ALA A 48 -6.71 5.43 4.95
CA ALA A 48 -6.31 5.71 3.58
C ALA A 48 -7.14 4.86 2.61
N ASP A 49 -7.14 5.26 1.34
CA ASP A 49 -7.84 4.54 0.29
C ASP A 49 -7.32 3.10 0.16
N ASP A 50 -8.22 2.16 -0.12
CA ASP A 50 -7.82 0.76 -0.28
C ASP A 50 -6.87 0.54 -1.45
N CYS A 51 -6.89 1.41 -2.46
CA CYS A 51 -5.94 1.34 -3.57
C CYS A 51 -4.56 1.88 -3.20
N ALA A 52 -4.41 2.53 -2.07
CA ALA A 52 -3.11 3.00 -1.55
C ALA A 52 -2.56 1.98 -0.55
N THR A 53 -2.39 0.75 -1.03
CA THR A 53 -1.91 -0.38 -0.22
C THR A 53 -0.73 -1.07 -0.89
N ALA A 54 0.07 -1.74 -0.08
CA ALA A 54 1.26 -2.44 -0.55
C ALA A 54 1.32 -3.85 0.02
N ALA A 55 1.83 -4.78 -0.78
CA ALA A 55 2.13 -6.14 -0.35
C ALA A 55 3.56 -6.17 0.15
N ILE A 56 3.75 -6.06 1.44
CA ILE A 56 5.07 -6.03 2.06
C ILE A 56 5.14 -6.98 3.25
N CYS A 57 6.35 -7.47 3.53
CA CYS A 57 6.56 -8.38 4.65
C CYS A 57 6.50 -7.64 5.98
N VAL A 58 6.41 -8.39 7.07
CA VAL A 58 6.36 -7.83 8.43
C VAL A 58 7.54 -6.90 8.69
N CYS A 59 8.74 -7.29 8.28
CA CYS A 59 9.94 -6.49 8.53
C CYS A 59 9.89 -5.14 7.80
N CYS A 60 9.51 -5.15 6.52
CA CYS A 60 9.39 -3.92 5.76
C CYS A 60 8.26 -3.04 6.29
N HIS A 61 7.14 -3.65 6.66
CA HIS A 61 6.01 -2.93 7.23
C HIS A 61 6.41 -2.25 8.54
N ASP A 62 7.12 -2.98 9.41
CA ASP A 62 7.59 -2.42 10.68
C ASP A 62 8.59 -1.28 10.45
N SER A 63 9.49 -1.43 9.49
CA SER A 63 10.47 -0.38 9.17
C SER A 63 9.79 0.92 8.72
N ILE A 64 8.72 0.80 7.97
CA ILE A 64 7.96 1.97 7.50
C ILE A 64 7.15 2.60 8.63
N ASP A 65 6.49 1.79 9.45
CA ASP A 65 5.59 2.30 10.49
C ASP A 65 6.31 2.73 11.76
N ASN A 66 7.32 1.96 12.17
CA ASN A 66 7.95 2.12 13.47
C ASN A 66 9.47 2.29 13.39
N GLY A 67 10.03 2.35 12.19
CA GLY A 67 11.47 2.38 12.03
C GLY A 67 12.10 3.64 12.61
N SER A 68 13.08 3.45 13.50
CA SER A 68 13.81 4.55 14.09
C SER A 68 15.02 4.97 13.24
N LYS A 69 15.42 4.14 12.28
CA LYS A 69 16.59 4.39 11.44
C LYS A 69 16.29 5.22 10.21
N LEU A 70 15.03 5.35 9.85
CA LEU A 70 14.60 6.09 8.67
C LEU A 70 13.92 7.38 9.09
N SER A 71 14.19 8.45 8.35
CA SER A 71 13.48 9.70 8.55
C SER A 71 12.03 9.54 8.09
N ARG A 72 11.20 10.50 8.48
CA ARG A 72 9.80 10.52 8.07
C ARG A 72 9.68 10.52 6.55
N ASP A 73 10.49 11.34 5.87
CA ASP A 73 10.45 11.43 4.41
C ASP A 73 10.93 10.15 3.76
N GLU A 74 11.96 9.50 4.31
CA GLU A 74 12.43 8.21 3.80
C GLU A 74 11.36 7.14 3.92
N ARG A 75 10.65 7.10 5.04
CA ARG A 75 9.55 6.14 5.23
C ARG A 75 8.42 6.39 4.25
N ARG A 76 8.10 7.65 3.98
CA ARG A 76 7.08 8.01 2.99
C ARG A 76 7.46 7.56 1.59
N GLN A 77 8.70 7.83 1.20
CA GLN A 77 9.19 7.44 -0.12
C GLN A 77 9.20 5.92 -0.28
N LEU A 78 9.59 5.21 0.76
CA LEU A 78 9.62 3.75 0.74
C LEU A 78 8.21 3.18 0.59
N MET A 79 7.24 3.72 1.32
CA MET A 79 5.86 3.29 1.21
C MET A 79 5.27 3.61 -0.16
N ASP A 80 5.52 4.79 -0.69
CA ASP A 80 5.05 5.17 -2.02
C ASP A 80 5.63 4.26 -3.09
N ARG A 81 6.91 3.91 -2.98
CA ARG A 81 7.55 2.96 -3.88
C ARG A 81 6.88 1.59 -3.79
N ALA A 82 6.61 1.13 -2.58
CA ALA A 82 5.96 -0.16 -2.36
C ALA A 82 4.58 -0.21 -2.99
N ILE A 83 3.82 0.88 -2.88
CA ILE A 83 2.48 0.98 -3.49
C ILE A 83 2.58 0.91 -5.01
N VAL A 84 3.50 1.64 -5.61
CA VAL A 84 3.69 1.61 -7.07
C VAL A 84 4.08 0.22 -7.54
N LEU A 85 5.02 -0.43 -6.85
CA LEU A 85 5.45 -1.79 -7.19
C LEU A 85 4.30 -2.79 -7.05
N THR A 86 3.43 -2.60 -6.05
CA THR A 86 2.26 -3.44 -5.84
C THR A 86 1.27 -3.29 -7.00
N VAL A 87 1.00 -2.06 -7.43
CA VAL A 87 0.11 -1.80 -8.57
C VAL A 87 0.65 -2.47 -9.83
N ILE A 88 1.95 -2.38 -10.06
CA ILE A 88 2.59 -3.03 -11.20
C ILE A 88 2.38 -4.54 -11.15
N GLN A 89 2.57 -5.16 -9.99
CA GLN A 89 2.36 -6.60 -9.83
C GLN A 89 0.91 -7.00 -10.04
N ILE A 90 -0.02 -6.22 -9.51
CA ILE A 90 -1.45 -6.47 -9.71
C ILE A 90 -1.77 -6.48 -11.21
N ALA A 91 -1.25 -5.49 -11.94
CA ALA A 91 -1.48 -5.39 -13.38
C ALA A 91 -0.85 -6.56 -14.13
N ARG A 92 0.40 -6.91 -13.81
CA ARG A 92 1.12 -8.01 -14.46
C ARG A 92 0.45 -9.36 -14.24
N LEU A 93 -0.10 -9.57 -13.04
CA LEU A 93 -0.76 -10.82 -12.70
C LEU A 93 -2.23 -10.86 -13.13
N GLY A 94 -2.74 -9.76 -13.67
CA GLY A 94 -4.13 -9.68 -14.11
C GLY A 94 -5.14 -9.77 -12.97
N LEU A 95 -4.74 -9.39 -11.76
CA LEU A 95 -5.60 -9.50 -10.59
C LEU A 95 -6.69 -8.44 -10.54
N VAL A 96 -6.40 -7.26 -11.09
CA VAL A 96 -7.37 -6.18 -11.23
C VAL A 96 -7.17 -5.56 -12.61
N VAL A 97 -8.26 -5.37 -13.32
CA VAL A 97 -8.22 -4.80 -14.67
C VAL A 97 -8.96 -3.47 -14.64
N PRO A 98 -8.41 -2.42 -15.23
CA PRO A 98 -9.13 -1.14 -15.34
C PRO A 98 -10.44 -1.31 -16.09
N ALA A 99 -11.46 -0.63 -15.62
CA ALA A 99 -12.77 -0.67 -16.26
C ALA A 99 -12.76 0.10 -17.58
#